data_dbefd6baa2605820b2c11dfbbc5e2a70
#
_entry.id   dbefd6baa2605820b2c11dfbbc5e2a70
#
_cell.length_a   1.000
_cell.length_b   1.000
_cell.length_c   1.000
_cell.angle_alpha   90.00
_cell.angle_beta   90.00
_cell.angle_gamma   90.00
#
_symmetry.space_group_name_H-M   'P 1'
#
loop_
_entity.id
_entity.type
_entity.pdbx_description
1 polymer ?
#
loop_
_entity_poly.entity_id
_entity_poly.type
_entity_poly.pdbx_seq_one_letter_code
_entity_poly.pdbx_strand_id
1 'polypeptide(L)'
;MKHYVLGNNHVQLARTASERLRSIDVFLNDPEAEGSAEMVTEFFHALNDLVEDHTYAVTIRNTSEAFTGDPLYWAGRTAIFWGDIHKPWHCARQDKTRVAQILNLASRSILVGGAVLLLAHSAKADEPLAAIHPNFSAAAQEIGLADCHKPTHKSPDGRVHSAATKLSALRLLVEFVAVDHGEHLAESLRGYIGLTEPKRGCASQLANRLIQRSGADPTVRQVIEKMLNNVEDPLKISDLSQALGASTRQLQRRFLNKTGVKLLTTYRELRLERAYSLLRYTDMPQLEISTATGFSSASALGRAFRAQYSTTPEAVRSCRFAGELRDHGALH
;
A
#
# COMPACT_ATOMS: atom_id res chain seq x y z
N MET A 1 -15.94 38.72 -8.18
CA MET A 1 -15.32 40.07 -8.09
C MET A 1 -13.87 39.88 -7.71
N LYS A 2 -12.95 40.37 -8.53
CA LYS A 2 -11.51 40.31 -8.22
C LYS A 2 -11.15 41.54 -7.40
N HIS A 3 -10.71 41.36 -6.14
CA HIS A 3 -10.15 42.43 -5.35
C HIS A 3 -8.64 42.49 -5.55
N TYR A 4 -8.13 43.67 -5.96
CA TYR A 4 -6.70 43.95 -6.06
C TYR A 4 -6.27 44.79 -4.86
N VAL A 5 -5.23 44.33 -4.16
CA VAL A 5 -4.60 45.14 -3.09
C VAL A 5 -3.26 45.62 -3.64
N LEU A 6 -3.11 46.95 -3.75
CA LEU A 6 -1.87 47.61 -4.16
C LEU A 6 -1.04 47.91 -2.92
N GLY A 7 0.09 47.25 -2.77
CA GLY A 7 1.10 47.58 -1.78
C GLY A 7 2.48 47.38 -2.38
N ASN A 8 3.27 48.46 -2.42
CA ASN A 8 4.70 48.57 -2.76
C ASN A 8 5.21 47.63 -3.88
N ASN A 9 4.90 48.00 -5.14
CA ASN A 9 5.50 47.50 -6.38
C ASN A 9 5.43 45.97 -6.67
N HIS A 10 4.67 45.20 -5.87
CA HIS A 10 4.34 43.83 -6.22
C HIS A 10 2.82 43.66 -6.22
N VAL A 11 2.24 43.40 -7.39
CA VAL A 11 0.86 42.93 -7.50
C VAL A 11 0.80 41.50 -7.03
N GLN A 12 0.50 41.26 -5.76
CA GLN A 12 0.06 39.96 -5.30
C GLN A 12 -1.40 39.78 -5.70
N LEU A 13 -1.65 38.91 -6.69
CA LEU A 13 -2.95 38.32 -6.92
C LEU A 13 -3.31 37.53 -5.66
N ALA A 14 -4.14 38.10 -4.78
CA ALA A 14 -4.77 37.32 -3.73
C ALA A 14 -5.65 36.27 -4.43
N ARG A 15 -5.14 35.06 -4.52
CA ARG A 15 -5.93 33.88 -4.86
C ARG A 15 -6.88 33.66 -3.67
N THR A 16 -8.11 34.15 -3.78
CA THR A 16 -9.23 33.57 -3.06
C THR A 16 -9.55 32.24 -3.77
N ALA A 17 -8.69 31.26 -3.62
CA ALA A 17 -9.08 29.89 -3.78
C ALA A 17 -10.10 29.67 -2.67
N SER A 18 -11.36 29.48 -3.00
CA SER A 18 -12.33 28.88 -2.11
C SER A 18 -11.76 27.51 -1.79
N GLU A 19 -11.06 27.41 -0.65
CA GLU A 19 -10.58 26.12 -0.13
C GLU A 19 -11.79 25.22 -0.04
N ARG A 20 -11.84 24.20 -0.87
CA ARG A 20 -12.93 23.23 -0.86
C ARG A 20 -12.72 22.32 0.34
N LEU A 21 -13.32 22.69 1.47
CA LEU A 21 -13.31 21.88 2.67
C LEU A 21 -14.05 20.56 2.43
N ARG A 22 -13.33 19.44 2.58
CA ARG A 22 -13.89 18.09 2.55
C ARG A 22 -13.93 17.54 3.97
N SER A 23 -15.11 17.29 4.47
CA SER A 23 -15.32 16.79 5.85
C SER A 23 -15.34 15.26 5.88
N ILE A 24 -14.55 14.71 6.81
CA ILE A 24 -14.44 13.29 7.08
C ILE A 24 -14.93 13.04 8.50
N ASP A 25 -15.99 12.25 8.67
CA ASP A 25 -16.50 11.86 9.97
C ASP A 25 -16.12 10.40 10.26
N VAL A 26 -15.36 10.18 11.32
CA VAL A 26 -14.94 8.86 11.78
C VAL A 26 -15.78 8.46 12.98
N PHE A 27 -16.57 7.41 12.81
CA PHE A 27 -17.44 6.89 13.88
C PHE A 27 -16.75 5.75 14.60
N LEU A 28 -16.80 5.79 15.93
CA LEU A 28 -16.26 4.76 16.81
C LEU A 28 -17.40 4.02 17.51
N ASN A 29 -17.34 2.69 17.51
CA ASN A 29 -18.25 1.86 18.31
C ASN A 29 -17.79 1.73 19.77
N ASP A 30 -16.50 1.93 20.01
CA ASP A 30 -15.83 1.76 21.28
C ASP A 30 -14.88 2.95 21.50
N PRO A 31 -14.97 3.70 22.61
CA PRO A 31 -14.04 4.78 22.93
C PRO A 31 -12.57 4.33 22.94
N GLU A 32 -12.29 3.08 23.29
CA GLU A 32 -10.93 2.52 23.27
C GLU A 32 -10.31 2.49 21.86
N ALA A 33 -11.14 2.58 20.81
CA ALA A 33 -10.68 2.63 19.42
C ALA A 33 -10.13 4.00 19.00
N GLU A 34 -10.24 5.05 19.83
CA GLU A 34 -9.84 6.43 19.52
C GLU A 34 -8.37 6.52 19.09
N GLY A 35 -7.44 5.92 19.86
CA GLY A 35 -6.02 5.91 19.51
C GLY A 35 -5.71 5.26 18.15
N SER A 36 -6.52 4.28 17.72
CA SER A 36 -6.36 3.71 16.37
C SER A 36 -7.03 4.54 15.28
N ALA A 37 -8.01 5.37 15.61
CA ALA A 37 -8.67 6.26 14.67
C ALA A 37 -7.81 7.49 14.34
N GLU A 38 -6.86 7.84 15.20
CA GLU A 38 -5.84 8.87 14.93
C GLU A 38 -5.06 8.57 13.66
N MET A 39 -4.89 7.30 13.28
CA MET A 39 -4.28 6.91 12.00
C MET A 39 -5.02 7.51 10.78
N VAL A 40 -6.35 7.69 10.87
CA VAL A 40 -7.14 8.34 9.82
C VAL A 40 -6.86 9.84 9.83
N THR A 41 -6.72 10.44 11.00
CA THR A 41 -6.38 11.86 11.14
C THR A 41 -4.99 12.14 10.57
N GLU A 42 -3.99 11.33 10.92
CA GLU A 42 -2.64 11.42 10.37
C GLU A 42 -2.62 11.23 8.84
N PHE A 43 -3.41 10.29 8.33
CA PHE A 43 -3.56 10.07 6.89
C PHE A 43 -4.02 11.34 6.17
N PHE A 44 -5.06 12.00 6.66
CA PHE A 44 -5.60 13.20 6.03
C PHE A 44 -4.75 14.44 6.31
N HIS A 45 -4.02 14.52 7.43
CA HIS A 45 -2.99 15.54 7.63
C HIS A 45 -1.88 15.40 6.58
N ALA A 46 -1.35 14.20 6.39
CA ALA A 46 -0.35 13.93 5.34
C ALA A 46 -0.87 14.26 3.94
N LEU A 47 -2.15 14.01 3.66
CA LEU A 47 -2.77 14.39 2.40
C LEU A 47 -2.87 15.92 2.25
N ASN A 48 -3.23 16.63 3.31
CA ASN A 48 -3.29 18.10 3.31
C ASN A 48 -1.93 18.74 3.03
N ASP A 49 -0.82 18.11 3.44
CA ASP A 49 0.54 18.59 3.14
C ASP A 49 0.90 18.46 1.65
N LEU A 50 0.18 17.60 0.91
CA LEU A 50 0.46 17.28 -0.48
C LEU A 50 -0.52 17.92 -1.47
N VAL A 51 -1.68 18.44 -1.01
CA VAL A 51 -2.71 19.04 -1.86
C VAL A 51 -2.79 20.55 -1.63
N GLU A 52 -2.90 21.32 -2.72
CA GLU A 52 -3.00 22.78 -2.66
C GLU A 52 -4.44 23.30 -2.71
N ASP A 53 -5.36 22.54 -3.32
CA ASP A 53 -6.71 23.04 -3.70
C ASP A 53 -7.82 22.57 -2.76
N HIS A 54 -7.53 21.68 -1.81
CA HIS A 54 -8.50 21.08 -0.90
C HIS A 54 -7.94 20.99 0.52
N THR A 55 -8.82 21.13 1.51
CA THR A 55 -8.49 20.86 2.90
C THR A 55 -9.42 19.79 3.43
N TYR A 56 -8.85 18.74 3.98
CA TYR A 56 -9.57 17.66 4.63
C TYR A 56 -9.62 17.89 6.12
N ALA A 57 -10.84 17.96 6.69
CA ALA A 57 -11.06 18.07 8.13
C ALA A 57 -11.64 16.76 8.65
N VAL A 58 -10.92 16.13 9.58
CA VAL A 58 -11.34 14.88 10.22
C VAL A 58 -12.01 15.20 11.56
N THR A 59 -13.16 14.58 11.81
CA THR A 59 -13.87 14.65 13.08
C THR A 59 -14.11 13.23 13.58
N ILE A 60 -13.53 12.88 14.74
CA ILE A 60 -13.79 11.60 15.40
C ILE A 60 -15.02 11.75 16.28
N ARG A 61 -15.95 10.79 16.18
CA ARG A 61 -17.24 10.80 16.91
C ARG A 61 -17.49 9.46 17.57
N ASN A 62 -17.90 9.48 18.81
CA ASN A 62 -18.45 8.31 19.47
C ASN A 62 -19.91 8.09 19.07
N THR A 63 -20.35 6.84 18.93
CA THR A 63 -21.70 6.50 18.48
C THR A 63 -22.79 7.04 19.42
N SER A 64 -22.52 7.20 20.71
CA SER A 64 -23.46 7.81 21.67
C SER A 64 -23.77 9.29 21.39
N GLU A 65 -22.85 10.01 20.73
CA GLU A 65 -22.95 11.43 20.42
C GLU A 65 -23.14 11.71 18.92
N ALA A 66 -22.93 10.70 18.11
CA ALA A 66 -22.56 10.84 16.71
C ALA A 66 -23.72 11.16 15.76
N PHE A 67 -24.93 10.79 16.12
CA PHE A 67 -26.00 10.75 15.13
C PHE A 67 -26.97 11.94 15.25
N THR A 68 -26.44 13.09 15.67
CA THR A 68 -27.19 14.34 15.68
C THR A 68 -27.01 15.08 14.37
N GLY A 69 -28.07 15.47 13.73
CA GLY A 69 -28.04 16.32 12.53
C GLY A 69 -29.17 16.08 11.57
N ASP A 70 -29.41 17.07 10.73
CA ASP A 70 -30.29 17.00 9.58
C ASP A 70 -29.75 15.94 8.60
N PRO A 71 -30.58 15.16 7.91
CA PRO A 71 -30.15 14.27 6.83
C PRO A 71 -29.24 14.94 5.80
N LEU A 72 -29.48 16.20 5.47
CA LEU A 72 -28.65 16.98 4.53
C LEU A 72 -27.25 17.28 5.07
N TYR A 73 -27.02 17.20 6.37
CA TYR A 73 -25.69 17.35 6.95
C TYR A 73 -24.69 16.33 6.39
N TRP A 74 -25.15 15.13 6.06
CA TRP A 74 -24.31 14.05 5.54
C TRP A 74 -24.01 14.18 4.05
N ALA A 75 -24.78 14.98 3.33
CA ALA A 75 -24.56 15.20 1.92
C ALA A 75 -23.18 15.86 1.68
N GLY A 76 -22.37 15.26 0.81
CA GLY A 76 -21.01 15.75 0.50
C GLY A 76 -19.91 15.36 1.50
N ARG A 77 -20.26 14.70 2.63
CA ARG A 77 -19.29 14.24 3.64
C ARG A 77 -18.85 12.79 3.37
N THR A 78 -17.69 12.44 3.87
CA THR A 78 -17.24 11.04 3.91
C THR A 78 -17.42 10.50 5.32
N ALA A 79 -18.08 9.35 5.45
CA ALA A 79 -18.32 8.67 6.71
C ALA A 79 -17.46 7.41 6.81
N ILE A 80 -16.68 7.28 7.87
CA ILE A 80 -15.84 6.09 8.11
C ILE A 80 -16.30 5.45 9.41
N PHE A 81 -16.85 4.25 9.35
CA PHE A 81 -17.20 3.46 10.53
C PHE A 81 -15.99 2.60 10.90
N TRP A 82 -15.24 3.05 11.89
CA TRP A 82 -13.94 2.50 12.27
C TRP A 82 -14.10 1.36 13.27
N GLY A 83 -14.49 0.19 12.76
CA GLY A 83 -14.71 -1.01 13.55
C GLY A 83 -13.44 -1.80 13.86
N ASP A 84 -13.59 -2.76 14.76
CA ASP A 84 -12.55 -3.68 15.20
C ASP A 84 -12.67 -5.06 14.49
N ILE A 85 -11.59 -5.84 14.50
CA ILE A 85 -11.59 -7.20 13.93
C ILE A 85 -12.04 -8.28 14.93
N HIS A 86 -12.18 -7.94 16.21
CA HIS A 86 -12.60 -8.85 17.28
C HIS A 86 -14.01 -8.57 17.78
N LYS A 87 -14.44 -7.30 17.73
CA LYS A 87 -15.74 -6.86 18.21
C LYS A 87 -16.68 -6.54 17.05
N PRO A 88 -17.86 -7.18 16.93
CA PRO A 88 -18.86 -6.81 15.93
C PRO A 88 -19.40 -5.41 16.24
N TRP A 89 -19.81 -4.69 15.23
CA TRP A 89 -20.48 -3.42 15.42
C TRP A 89 -21.94 -3.62 15.78
N HIS A 90 -22.29 -3.33 17.02
CA HIS A 90 -23.68 -3.37 17.49
C HIS A 90 -24.35 -2.01 17.30
N CYS A 91 -25.36 -1.98 16.44
CA CYS A 91 -26.19 -0.79 16.25
C CYS A 91 -27.41 -0.86 17.18
N ALA A 92 -27.53 0.09 18.10
CA ALA A 92 -28.70 0.19 18.94
C ALA A 92 -29.96 0.41 18.07
N ARG A 93 -31.11 -0.09 18.51
CA ARG A 93 -32.35 -0.04 17.71
C ARG A 93 -32.74 1.38 17.30
N GLN A 94 -32.48 2.36 18.18
CA GLN A 94 -32.74 3.78 17.94
C GLN A 94 -31.82 4.39 16.88
N ASP A 95 -30.63 3.84 16.68
CA ASP A 95 -29.60 4.39 15.78
C ASP A 95 -29.67 3.83 14.36
N LYS A 96 -30.42 2.71 14.16
CA LYS A 96 -30.53 2.03 12.85
C LYS A 96 -30.96 2.97 11.73
N THR A 97 -31.98 3.78 11.97
CA THR A 97 -32.50 4.73 10.97
C THR A 97 -31.44 5.76 10.59
N ARG A 98 -30.68 6.24 11.57
CA ARG A 98 -29.64 7.26 11.34
C ARG A 98 -28.42 6.67 10.61
N VAL A 99 -28.00 5.46 10.97
CA VAL A 99 -26.95 4.73 10.24
C VAL A 99 -27.38 4.53 8.79
N ALA A 100 -28.62 4.07 8.55
CA ALA A 100 -29.16 3.94 7.21
C ALA A 100 -29.17 5.26 6.43
N GLN A 101 -29.53 6.38 7.09
CA GLN A 101 -29.46 7.71 6.49
C GLN A 101 -28.03 8.10 6.09
N ILE A 102 -27.05 7.89 6.97
CA ILE A 102 -25.64 8.19 6.68
C ILE A 102 -25.19 7.37 5.47
N LEU A 103 -25.40 6.05 5.47
CA LEU A 103 -25.02 5.16 4.37
C LEU A 103 -25.67 5.53 3.03
N ASN A 104 -26.85 6.13 3.06
CA ASN A 104 -27.58 6.54 1.85
C ASN A 104 -27.24 7.97 1.38
N LEU A 105 -26.86 8.87 2.28
CA LEU A 105 -26.72 10.31 1.98
C LEU A 105 -25.28 10.78 1.93
N ALA A 106 -24.35 10.13 2.65
CA ALA A 106 -22.94 10.46 2.56
C ALA A 106 -22.42 10.27 1.12
N SER A 107 -21.55 11.15 0.70
CA SER A 107 -20.91 11.03 -0.63
C SER A 107 -20.12 9.72 -0.76
N ARG A 108 -19.53 9.29 0.36
CA ARG A 108 -18.76 8.05 0.48
C ARG A 108 -18.85 7.52 1.90
N SER A 109 -19.13 6.24 2.08
CA SER A 109 -19.11 5.56 3.36
C SER A 109 -18.14 4.39 3.32
N ILE A 110 -17.33 4.21 4.38
CA ILE A 110 -16.35 3.13 4.49
C ILE A 110 -16.63 2.35 5.77
N LEU A 111 -16.90 1.06 5.64
CA LEU A 111 -17.16 0.15 6.76
C LEU A 111 -15.92 -0.71 7.02
N VAL A 112 -15.35 -0.62 8.23
CA VAL A 112 -14.09 -1.29 8.58
C VAL A 112 -14.35 -2.40 9.60
N GLY A 113 -13.78 -3.58 9.36
CA GLY A 113 -13.89 -4.73 10.27
C GLY A 113 -15.34 -5.08 10.59
N GLY A 114 -15.69 -5.17 11.88
CA GLY A 114 -17.04 -5.51 12.34
C GLY A 114 -18.13 -4.51 11.93
N ALA A 115 -17.77 -3.30 11.49
CA ALA A 115 -18.74 -2.33 10.98
C ALA A 115 -19.40 -2.77 9.66
N VAL A 116 -18.82 -3.74 8.96
CA VAL A 116 -19.43 -4.31 7.74
C VAL A 116 -20.86 -4.84 7.99
N LEU A 117 -21.15 -5.30 9.21
CA LEU A 117 -22.47 -5.79 9.60
C LEU A 117 -23.57 -4.71 9.56
N LEU A 118 -23.18 -3.43 9.53
CA LEU A 118 -24.11 -2.31 9.35
C LEU A 118 -24.78 -2.31 7.96
N LEU A 119 -24.21 -3.00 6.98
CA LEU A 119 -24.84 -3.16 5.65
C LEU A 119 -26.24 -3.81 5.72
N ALA A 120 -26.50 -4.63 6.74
CA ALA A 120 -27.84 -5.16 6.99
C ALA A 120 -28.93 -4.08 7.18
N HIS A 121 -28.53 -2.84 7.45
CA HIS A 121 -29.44 -1.69 7.64
C HIS A 121 -29.52 -0.79 6.40
N SER A 122 -28.74 -1.09 5.34
CA SER A 122 -28.80 -0.38 4.06
C SER A 122 -29.93 -0.96 3.20
N ALA A 123 -30.87 -0.12 2.78
CA ALA A 123 -32.09 -0.54 2.08
C ALA A 123 -31.89 -0.99 0.61
N LYS A 124 -30.66 -1.15 0.11
CA LYS A 124 -30.37 -1.11 -1.33
C LYS A 124 -29.70 -2.32 -1.98
N ALA A 125 -29.52 -3.43 -1.32
CA ALA A 125 -28.82 -4.52 -2.01
C ALA A 125 -29.58 -5.86 -1.91
N ASP A 126 -30.00 -6.35 -3.06
CA ASP A 126 -30.19 -7.78 -3.29
C ASP A 126 -28.78 -8.41 -3.27
N GLU A 127 -28.39 -9.05 -2.17
CA GLU A 127 -27.08 -9.64 -1.91
C GLU A 127 -25.89 -8.62 -1.91
N PRO A 128 -25.75 -7.80 -0.86
CA PRO A 128 -24.62 -6.87 -0.77
C PRO A 128 -23.30 -7.61 -0.63
N LEU A 129 -22.39 -7.35 -1.59
CA LEU A 129 -21.03 -7.89 -1.59
C LEU A 129 -20.12 -6.99 -0.75
N ALA A 130 -19.30 -7.56 0.13
CA ALA A 130 -18.41 -6.82 1.01
C ALA A 130 -17.07 -7.53 1.26
N ALA A 131 -16.07 -6.75 1.69
CA ALA A 131 -14.84 -7.30 2.25
C ALA A 131 -15.08 -7.64 3.72
N ILE A 132 -15.10 -8.92 4.04
CA ILE A 132 -15.47 -9.44 5.37
C ILE A 132 -14.23 -10.03 6.04
N HIS A 133 -13.97 -9.63 7.30
CA HIS A 133 -12.94 -10.29 8.09
C HIS A 133 -13.41 -11.70 8.51
N PRO A 134 -12.55 -12.73 8.50
CA PRO A 134 -12.93 -14.12 8.82
C PRO A 134 -13.73 -14.27 10.13
N ASN A 135 -13.43 -13.46 11.15
CA ASN A 135 -14.14 -13.48 12.43
C ASN A 135 -15.63 -13.15 12.31
N PHE A 136 -16.06 -12.49 11.25
CA PHE A 136 -17.44 -12.06 11.04
C PHE A 136 -18.15 -12.83 9.91
N SER A 137 -17.49 -13.81 9.29
CA SER A 137 -18.04 -14.54 8.13
C SER A 137 -19.38 -15.20 8.43
N ALA A 138 -19.51 -15.89 9.59
CA ALA A 138 -20.76 -16.52 9.99
C ALA A 138 -21.89 -15.51 10.22
N ALA A 139 -21.60 -14.42 10.95
CA ALA A 139 -22.59 -13.37 11.20
C ALA A 139 -23.01 -12.64 9.92
N ALA A 140 -22.08 -12.43 9.00
CA ALA A 140 -22.35 -11.83 7.70
C ALA A 140 -23.26 -12.72 6.84
N GLN A 141 -23.00 -14.02 6.83
CA GLN A 141 -23.84 -14.99 6.12
C GLN A 141 -25.28 -15.04 6.64
N GLU A 142 -25.46 -14.97 7.97
CA GLU A 142 -26.81 -14.96 8.59
C GLU A 142 -27.64 -13.73 8.18
N ILE A 143 -27.00 -12.61 7.89
CA ILE A 143 -27.69 -11.38 7.45
C ILE A 143 -27.68 -11.19 5.92
N GLY A 144 -27.27 -12.22 5.16
CA GLY A 144 -27.29 -12.23 3.70
C GLY A 144 -26.19 -11.40 3.04
N LEU A 145 -25.06 -11.16 3.73
CA LEU A 145 -23.89 -10.51 3.13
C LEU A 145 -22.98 -11.53 2.45
N ALA A 146 -22.64 -11.28 1.19
CA ALA A 146 -21.68 -12.07 0.44
C ALA A 146 -20.25 -11.55 0.64
N ASP A 147 -19.27 -12.46 0.86
CA ASP A 147 -17.86 -12.10 0.96
C ASP A 147 -17.22 -12.01 -0.41
N CYS A 148 -16.56 -10.90 -0.71
CA CYS A 148 -15.79 -10.72 -1.94
C CYS A 148 -14.43 -11.44 -1.92
N HIS A 149 -14.02 -12.05 -0.80
CA HIS A 149 -12.72 -12.70 -0.60
C HIS A 149 -11.51 -11.80 -0.90
N LYS A 150 -11.67 -10.50 -0.75
CA LYS A 150 -10.61 -9.49 -0.90
C LYS A 150 -10.50 -8.64 0.37
N PRO A 151 -9.34 -8.05 0.64
CA PRO A 151 -9.16 -7.20 1.82
C PRO A 151 -9.98 -5.90 1.77
N THR A 152 -10.39 -5.47 0.57
CA THR A 152 -11.19 -4.28 0.32
C THR A 152 -12.25 -4.55 -0.75
N HIS A 153 -13.41 -3.88 -0.64
CA HIS A 153 -14.44 -3.88 -1.66
C HIS A 153 -14.92 -2.46 -1.93
N LYS A 154 -14.97 -2.07 -3.21
CA LYS A 154 -15.56 -0.82 -3.68
C LYS A 154 -16.91 -1.14 -4.30
N SER A 155 -17.99 -0.58 -3.76
CA SER A 155 -19.30 -0.82 -4.34
C SER A 155 -19.41 -0.19 -5.75
N PRO A 156 -20.16 -0.80 -6.65
CA PRO A 156 -20.31 -0.31 -8.02
C PRO A 156 -20.97 1.09 -8.09
N ASP A 157 -21.83 1.42 -7.13
CA ASP A 157 -22.47 2.73 -7.03
C ASP A 157 -21.56 3.84 -6.47
N GLY A 158 -20.34 3.47 -6.04
CA GLY A 158 -19.33 4.39 -5.52
C GLY A 158 -19.63 4.96 -4.14
N ARG A 159 -20.64 4.47 -3.41
CA ARG A 159 -21.09 5.07 -2.16
C ARG A 159 -20.64 4.33 -0.91
N VAL A 160 -20.90 3.03 -0.82
CA VAL A 160 -20.62 2.25 0.38
C VAL A 160 -19.53 1.23 0.09
N HIS A 161 -18.41 1.37 0.74
CA HIS A 161 -17.23 0.55 0.56
C HIS A 161 -16.92 -0.21 1.85
N SER A 162 -16.14 -1.27 1.77
CA SER A 162 -15.75 -2.04 2.95
C SER A 162 -14.28 -2.41 2.93
N ALA A 163 -13.73 -2.55 4.13
CA ALA A 163 -12.36 -3.01 4.36
C ALA A 163 -12.36 -4.02 5.52
N ALA A 164 -11.76 -5.18 5.32
CA ALA A 164 -11.74 -6.25 6.31
C ALA A 164 -10.97 -5.88 7.58
N THR A 165 -9.99 -4.97 7.49
CA THR A 165 -9.11 -4.51 8.58
C THR A 165 -8.84 -3.02 8.50
N LYS A 166 -8.36 -2.42 9.59
CA LYS A 166 -7.93 -1.01 9.64
C LYS A 166 -6.83 -0.70 8.63
N LEU A 167 -5.85 -1.60 8.47
CA LEU A 167 -4.79 -1.41 7.47
C LEU A 167 -5.33 -1.49 6.04
N SER A 168 -6.28 -2.38 5.77
CA SER A 168 -6.97 -2.44 4.47
C SER A 168 -7.76 -1.17 4.19
N ALA A 169 -8.35 -0.55 5.23
CA ALA A 169 -9.05 0.73 5.10
C ALA A 169 -8.11 1.86 4.68
N LEU A 170 -6.91 1.97 5.26
CA LEU A 170 -5.91 2.96 4.83
C LEU A 170 -5.49 2.76 3.37
N ARG A 171 -5.33 1.51 2.93
CA ARG A 171 -5.05 1.22 1.51
C ARG A 171 -6.20 1.65 0.60
N LEU A 172 -7.43 1.37 1.02
CA LEU A 172 -8.63 1.81 0.29
C LEU A 172 -8.72 3.34 0.20
N LEU A 173 -8.37 4.06 1.27
CA LEU A 173 -8.29 5.52 1.27
C LEU A 173 -7.28 6.04 0.24
N VAL A 174 -6.10 5.41 0.13
CA VAL A 174 -5.12 5.77 -0.91
C VAL A 174 -5.66 5.54 -2.33
N GLU A 175 -6.43 4.46 -2.54
CA GLU A 175 -7.09 4.23 -3.83
C GLU A 175 -8.11 5.34 -4.16
N PHE A 176 -8.80 5.88 -3.14
CA PHE A 176 -9.69 7.03 -3.35
C PHE A 176 -8.92 8.31 -3.64
N VAL A 177 -7.77 8.51 -3.02
CA VAL A 177 -6.87 9.63 -3.38
C VAL A 177 -6.42 9.52 -4.83
N ALA A 178 -6.14 8.31 -5.33
CA ALA A 178 -5.81 8.09 -6.74
C ALA A 178 -6.95 8.49 -7.69
N VAL A 179 -8.20 8.18 -7.30
CA VAL A 179 -9.40 8.58 -8.07
C VAL A 179 -9.66 10.07 -8.00
N ASP A 180 -9.52 10.67 -6.82
CA ASP A 180 -9.89 12.07 -6.57
C ASP A 180 -8.80 13.06 -7.01
N HIS A 181 -7.51 12.68 -6.96
CA HIS A 181 -6.34 13.55 -7.19
C HIS A 181 -5.30 12.99 -8.18
N GLY A 182 -5.50 11.76 -8.65
CA GLY A 182 -4.59 11.11 -9.58
C GLY A 182 -3.54 10.21 -8.92
N GLU A 183 -3.03 9.27 -9.70
CA GLU A 183 -2.11 8.20 -9.21
C GLU A 183 -0.78 8.75 -8.70
N HIS A 184 -0.29 9.84 -9.27
CA HIS A 184 0.99 10.44 -8.84
C HIS A 184 0.93 10.93 -7.39
N LEU A 185 -0.16 11.61 -7.01
CA LEU A 185 -0.35 12.07 -5.62
C LEU A 185 -0.56 10.90 -4.66
N ALA A 186 -1.33 9.90 -5.08
CA ALA A 186 -1.54 8.69 -4.29
C ALA A 186 -0.24 7.92 -4.03
N GLU A 187 0.65 7.83 -5.02
CA GLU A 187 1.98 7.20 -4.85
C GLU A 187 2.88 8.01 -3.91
N SER A 188 2.87 9.33 -4.03
CA SER A 188 3.58 10.24 -3.12
C SER A 188 3.08 10.07 -1.68
N LEU A 189 1.76 10.01 -1.49
CA LEU A 189 1.14 9.78 -0.18
C LEU A 189 1.49 8.39 0.37
N ARG A 190 1.44 7.32 -0.45
CA ARG A 190 1.89 5.98 -0.02
C ARG A 190 3.30 5.99 0.54
N GLY A 191 4.23 6.68 -0.15
CA GLY A 191 5.60 6.85 0.29
C GLY A 191 5.70 7.63 1.60
N TYR A 192 4.96 8.72 1.72
CA TYR A 192 4.99 9.63 2.86
C TYR A 192 4.49 8.97 4.16
N ILE A 193 3.40 8.19 4.10
CA ILE A 193 2.82 7.50 5.26
C ILE A 193 3.34 6.05 5.46
N GLY A 194 4.32 5.61 4.67
CA GLY A 194 4.90 4.27 4.80
C GLY A 194 3.98 3.11 4.38
N LEU A 195 2.92 3.36 3.61
CA LEU A 195 2.03 2.33 3.06
C LEU A 195 2.53 1.74 1.73
N THR A 196 3.75 2.02 1.35
CA THR A 196 4.37 1.35 0.21
C THR A 196 4.45 -0.13 0.50
N GLU A 197 3.67 -0.92 -0.23
CA GLU A 197 3.96 -2.35 -0.26
C GLU A 197 5.36 -2.52 -0.83
N PRO A 198 6.22 -3.34 -0.21
CA PRO A 198 7.42 -3.77 -0.90
C PRO A 198 6.92 -4.45 -2.17
N LYS A 199 7.07 -3.77 -3.32
CA LYS A 199 6.77 -4.39 -4.63
C LYS A 199 7.48 -5.72 -4.59
N ARG A 200 6.77 -6.83 -4.76
CA ARG A 200 7.34 -8.19 -4.70
C ARG A 200 8.56 -8.38 -5.61
N GLY A 201 8.87 -7.40 -6.46
CA GLY A 201 10.07 -7.30 -7.28
C GLY A 201 11.14 -6.32 -6.81
N CYS A 202 10.90 -5.47 -5.77
CA CYS A 202 11.85 -4.43 -5.33
C CYS A 202 12.31 -4.57 -3.86
N ALA A 203 12.28 -5.76 -3.27
CA ALA A 203 12.98 -6.03 -2.02
C ALA A 203 14.51 -6.03 -2.17
N SER A 204 15.02 -5.86 -3.38
CA SER A 204 16.45 -5.80 -3.69
C SER A 204 16.96 -4.36 -3.57
N GLN A 205 17.84 -4.12 -2.59
CA GLN A 205 18.52 -2.84 -2.43
C GLN A 205 19.41 -2.52 -3.63
N LEU A 206 20.03 -3.55 -4.23
CA LEU A 206 20.82 -3.43 -5.45
C LEU A 206 19.95 -2.94 -6.62
N ALA A 207 18.78 -3.55 -6.84
CA ALA A 207 17.86 -3.14 -7.88
C ALA A 207 17.46 -1.67 -7.76
N ASN A 208 17.08 -1.23 -6.56
CA ASN A 208 16.68 0.16 -6.30
C ASN A 208 17.84 1.14 -6.59
N ARG A 209 19.05 0.85 -6.11
CA ARG A 209 20.23 1.68 -6.39
C ARG A 209 20.52 1.81 -7.88
N LEU A 210 20.42 0.71 -8.64
CA LEU A 210 20.69 0.72 -10.07
C LEU A 210 19.62 1.46 -10.87
N ILE A 211 18.34 1.32 -10.50
CA ILE A 211 17.24 2.08 -11.11
C ILE A 211 17.45 3.58 -10.86
N GLN A 212 17.73 4.00 -9.64
CA GLN A 212 18.01 5.40 -9.31
C GLN A 212 19.23 5.92 -10.08
N ARG A 213 20.33 5.17 -10.08
CA ARG A 213 21.58 5.55 -10.79
C ARG A 213 21.37 5.70 -12.30
N SER A 214 20.48 4.93 -12.88
CA SER A 214 20.14 5.01 -14.30
C SER A 214 19.30 6.25 -14.68
N GLY A 215 18.88 7.08 -13.70
CA GLY A 215 17.90 8.14 -13.91
C GLY A 215 16.51 7.58 -14.21
N ALA A 216 16.15 6.46 -13.58
CA ALA A 216 14.90 5.74 -13.81
C ALA A 216 14.66 5.34 -15.29
N ASP A 217 15.74 5.06 -16.03
CA ASP A 217 15.65 4.63 -17.44
C ASP A 217 14.67 3.44 -17.58
N PRO A 218 13.62 3.56 -18.41
CA PRO A 218 12.56 2.56 -18.49
C PRO A 218 13.06 1.19 -18.95
N THR A 219 14.08 1.15 -19.81
CA THR A 219 14.67 -0.12 -20.26
C THR A 219 15.44 -0.82 -19.13
N VAL A 220 16.21 -0.05 -18.34
CA VAL A 220 16.94 -0.58 -17.18
C VAL A 220 15.95 -1.13 -16.15
N ARG A 221 14.86 -0.39 -15.86
CA ARG A 221 13.80 -0.84 -14.95
C ARG A 221 13.19 -2.16 -15.42
N GLN A 222 12.76 -2.25 -16.68
CA GLN A 222 12.18 -3.47 -17.25
C GLN A 222 13.14 -4.66 -17.23
N VAL A 223 14.42 -4.45 -17.49
CA VAL A 223 15.46 -5.49 -17.38
C VAL A 223 15.53 -6.02 -15.95
N ILE A 224 15.64 -5.12 -14.97
CA ILE A 224 15.77 -5.48 -13.56
C ILE A 224 14.49 -6.20 -13.08
N GLU A 225 13.31 -5.72 -13.44
CA GLU A 225 12.03 -6.38 -13.12
C GLU A 225 11.96 -7.80 -13.68
N LYS A 226 12.36 -7.99 -14.95
CA LYS A 226 12.41 -9.33 -15.55
C LYS A 226 13.43 -10.26 -14.85
N MET A 227 14.58 -9.73 -14.44
CA MET A 227 15.56 -10.50 -13.67
C MET A 227 15.03 -10.94 -12.31
N LEU A 228 14.35 -10.02 -11.59
CA LEU A 228 13.78 -10.29 -10.27
C LEU A 228 12.64 -11.31 -10.32
N ASN A 229 11.84 -11.26 -11.38
CA ASN A 229 10.74 -12.21 -11.58
C ASN A 229 11.20 -13.61 -12.02
N ASN A 230 12.46 -13.74 -12.44
CA ASN A 230 13.04 -15.00 -12.94
C ASN A 230 14.33 -15.34 -12.19
N VAL A 231 14.31 -15.27 -10.87
CA VAL A 231 15.48 -15.57 -10.02
C VAL A 231 15.73 -17.07 -9.93
N GLU A 232 14.66 -17.87 -9.85
CA GLU A 232 14.69 -19.32 -9.75
C GLU A 232 15.10 -19.98 -11.07
N ASP A 233 14.52 -19.52 -12.17
CA ASP A 233 14.86 -19.96 -13.52
C ASP A 233 15.43 -18.79 -14.34
N PRO A 234 16.74 -18.53 -14.26
CA PRO A 234 17.34 -17.34 -14.82
C PRO A 234 17.26 -17.30 -16.35
N LEU A 235 16.65 -16.27 -16.89
CA LEU A 235 16.54 -16.02 -18.30
C LEU A 235 17.93 -15.83 -18.95
N LYS A 236 18.09 -16.37 -20.14
CA LYS A 236 19.26 -16.07 -20.98
C LYS A 236 19.18 -14.61 -21.45
N ILE A 237 20.35 -14.03 -21.78
CA ILE A 237 20.39 -12.65 -22.31
C ILE A 237 19.61 -12.54 -23.64
N SER A 238 19.63 -13.59 -24.46
CA SER A 238 18.80 -13.68 -25.68
C SER A 238 17.32 -13.45 -25.40
N ASP A 239 16.80 -14.13 -24.38
CA ASP A 239 15.39 -14.11 -24.03
C ASP A 239 14.99 -12.74 -23.43
N LEU A 240 15.88 -12.17 -22.59
CA LEU A 240 15.72 -10.80 -22.10
C LEU A 240 15.71 -9.78 -23.24
N SER A 241 16.61 -9.90 -24.21
CA SER A 241 16.72 -9.00 -25.32
C SER A 241 15.52 -9.10 -26.28
N GLN A 242 15.07 -10.31 -26.56
CA GLN A 242 13.87 -10.58 -27.37
C GLN A 242 12.62 -9.98 -26.71
N ALA A 243 12.44 -10.21 -25.40
CA ALA A 243 11.31 -9.71 -24.65
C ALA A 243 11.23 -8.17 -24.56
N LEU A 244 12.34 -7.48 -24.83
CA LEU A 244 12.46 -6.01 -24.81
C LEU A 244 12.62 -5.40 -26.21
N GLY A 245 12.50 -6.20 -27.28
CA GLY A 245 12.61 -5.73 -28.65
C GLY A 245 13.98 -5.14 -29.01
N ALA A 246 15.06 -5.55 -28.34
CA ALA A 246 16.40 -5.04 -28.53
C ALA A 246 17.39 -6.14 -28.88
N SER A 247 18.49 -5.82 -29.58
CA SER A 247 19.56 -6.79 -29.74
C SER A 247 20.33 -6.97 -28.43
N THR A 248 20.88 -8.17 -28.21
CA THR A 248 21.67 -8.51 -27.01
C THR A 248 22.80 -7.48 -26.76
N ARG A 249 23.50 -7.08 -27.84
CA ARG A 249 24.59 -6.11 -27.75
C ARG A 249 24.09 -4.71 -27.36
N GLN A 250 22.95 -4.27 -27.90
CA GLN A 250 22.36 -2.99 -27.56
C GLN A 250 21.91 -2.97 -26.11
N LEU A 251 21.25 -4.04 -25.64
CA LEU A 251 20.76 -4.18 -24.28
C LEU A 251 21.92 -4.12 -23.27
N GLN A 252 22.97 -4.93 -23.48
CA GLN A 252 24.15 -4.94 -22.61
C GLN A 252 24.86 -3.59 -22.56
N ARG A 253 25.06 -2.94 -23.71
CA ARG A 253 25.70 -1.62 -23.81
C ARG A 253 24.87 -0.55 -23.11
N ARG A 254 23.54 -0.53 -23.34
CA ARG A 254 22.67 0.45 -22.69
C ARG A 254 22.65 0.26 -21.18
N PHE A 255 22.51 -0.98 -20.72
CA PHE A 255 22.54 -1.31 -19.31
C PHE A 255 23.84 -0.87 -18.64
N LEU A 256 24.99 -1.23 -19.23
CA LEU A 256 26.31 -0.83 -18.73
C LEU A 256 26.49 0.70 -18.71
N ASN A 257 26.10 1.39 -19.77
CA ASN A 257 26.23 2.86 -19.85
C ASN A 257 25.38 3.59 -18.81
N LYS A 258 24.19 3.06 -18.50
CA LYS A 258 23.25 3.68 -17.57
C LYS A 258 23.52 3.34 -16.10
N THR A 259 23.97 2.11 -15.83
CA THR A 259 24.17 1.63 -14.46
C THR A 259 25.63 1.56 -14.01
N GLY A 260 26.57 1.57 -14.97
CA GLY A 260 28.01 1.39 -14.72
C GLY A 260 28.42 -0.05 -14.42
N VAL A 261 27.48 -1.02 -14.44
CA VAL A 261 27.76 -2.43 -14.15
C VAL A 261 27.29 -3.36 -15.26
N LYS A 262 27.91 -4.52 -15.38
CA LYS A 262 27.57 -5.51 -16.43
C LYS A 262 26.24 -6.20 -16.07
N LEU A 263 25.39 -6.40 -17.06
CA LEU A 263 24.07 -7.02 -16.93
C LEU A 263 24.12 -8.41 -16.28
N LEU A 264 25.00 -9.31 -16.73
CA LEU A 264 25.13 -10.67 -16.16
C LEU A 264 25.65 -10.66 -14.72
N THR A 265 26.57 -9.75 -14.41
CA THR A 265 27.08 -9.59 -13.04
C THR A 265 25.94 -9.15 -12.11
N THR A 266 25.19 -8.14 -12.53
CA THR A 266 24.00 -7.69 -11.79
C THR A 266 22.99 -8.82 -11.57
N TYR A 267 22.70 -9.61 -12.59
CA TYR A 267 21.75 -10.72 -12.45
C TYR A 267 22.20 -11.74 -11.40
N ARG A 268 23.51 -12.09 -11.42
CA ARG A 268 24.07 -12.96 -10.39
C ARG A 268 24.01 -12.35 -9.00
N GLU A 269 24.29 -11.06 -8.87
CA GLU A 269 24.23 -10.34 -7.59
C GLU A 269 22.81 -10.28 -7.03
N LEU A 270 21.80 -10.04 -7.86
CA LEU A 270 20.37 -10.07 -7.46
C LEU A 270 19.97 -11.44 -6.91
N ARG A 271 20.45 -12.52 -7.56
CA ARG A 271 20.22 -13.90 -7.11
C ARG A 271 20.92 -14.19 -5.77
N LEU A 272 22.13 -13.68 -5.58
CA LEU A 272 22.88 -13.79 -4.33
C LEU A 272 22.25 -12.98 -3.19
N GLU A 273 21.73 -11.79 -3.48
CA GLU A 273 20.98 -10.99 -2.50
C GLU A 273 19.71 -11.74 -2.03
N ARG A 274 19.02 -12.39 -2.97
CA ARG A 274 17.88 -13.27 -2.62
C ARG A 274 18.30 -14.44 -1.76
N ALA A 275 19.42 -15.10 -2.09
CA ALA A 275 19.98 -16.22 -1.32
C ALA A 275 20.37 -15.77 0.10
N TYR A 276 20.98 -14.57 0.23
CA TYR A 276 21.32 -13.98 1.53
C TYR A 276 20.06 -13.77 2.40
N SER A 277 19.02 -13.23 1.81
CA SER A 277 17.74 -13.03 2.51
C SER A 277 17.13 -14.37 2.97
N LEU A 278 17.12 -15.39 2.12
CA LEU A 278 16.61 -16.71 2.49
C LEU A 278 17.42 -17.37 3.61
N LEU A 279 18.75 -17.26 3.56
CA LEU A 279 19.63 -17.75 4.64
C LEU A 279 19.38 -17.08 5.98
N ARG A 280 19.14 -15.76 5.94
CA ARG A 280 18.95 -14.94 7.15
C ARG A 280 17.58 -15.08 7.78
N TYR A 281 16.52 -15.26 6.99
CA TYR A 281 15.15 -15.15 7.45
C TYR A 281 14.31 -16.43 7.35
N THR A 282 14.87 -17.52 6.80
CA THR A 282 14.16 -18.80 6.69
C THR A 282 15.04 -19.97 7.17
N ASP A 283 14.39 -21.09 7.49
CA ASP A 283 15.08 -22.35 7.82
C ASP A 283 15.31 -23.25 6.60
N MET A 284 15.07 -22.71 5.39
CA MET A 284 15.22 -23.42 4.13
C MET A 284 16.62 -24.03 3.98
N PRO A 285 16.77 -25.33 3.67
CA PRO A 285 18.06 -25.96 3.45
C PRO A 285 18.86 -25.29 2.32
N GLN A 286 20.18 -25.30 2.40
CA GLN A 286 21.03 -24.64 1.42
C GLN A 286 20.84 -25.19 0.00
N LEU A 287 20.50 -26.49 -0.13
CA LEU A 287 20.19 -27.11 -1.41
C LEU A 287 18.92 -26.47 -2.02
N GLU A 288 17.88 -26.32 -1.24
CA GLU A 288 16.63 -25.67 -1.67
C GLU A 288 16.87 -24.19 -2.02
N ILE A 289 17.67 -23.47 -1.22
CA ILE A 289 18.05 -22.07 -1.52
C ILE A 289 18.79 -22.00 -2.86
N SER A 290 19.69 -22.97 -3.15
CA SER A 290 20.39 -22.98 -4.44
C SER A 290 19.42 -23.13 -5.61
N THR A 291 18.40 -23.97 -5.49
CA THR A 291 17.34 -24.13 -6.49
C THR A 291 16.48 -22.85 -6.59
N ALA A 292 15.96 -22.35 -5.46
CA ALA A 292 15.12 -21.15 -5.41
C ALA A 292 15.81 -19.86 -5.88
N THR A 293 17.14 -19.93 -6.07
CA THR A 293 17.94 -18.80 -6.58
C THR A 293 18.67 -19.14 -7.88
N GLY A 294 18.27 -20.24 -8.52
CA GLY A 294 18.72 -20.65 -9.85
C GLY A 294 20.20 -21.04 -9.94
N PHE A 295 20.85 -21.44 -8.82
CA PHE A 295 22.18 -22.00 -8.86
C PHE A 295 22.11 -23.52 -9.11
N SER A 296 23.01 -24.03 -9.93
CA SER A 296 23.05 -25.45 -10.31
C SER A 296 23.33 -26.42 -9.16
N SER A 297 23.84 -25.92 -8.02
CA SER A 297 24.11 -26.72 -6.82
C SER A 297 24.40 -25.84 -5.62
N ALA A 298 24.29 -26.39 -4.39
CA ALA A 298 24.71 -25.73 -3.16
C ALA A 298 26.18 -25.32 -3.18
N SER A 299 27.05 -26.12 -3.80
CA SER A 299 28.47 -25.78 -3.98
C SER A 299 28.69 -24.60 -4.93
N ALA A 300 27.91 -24.49 -6.00
CA ALA A 300 27.96 -23.36 -6.91
C ALA A 300 27.49 -22.08 -6.22
N LEU A 301 26.40 -22.15 -5.47
CA LEU A 301 25.93 -21.07 -4.61
C LEU A 301 27.01 -20.66 -3.59
N GLY A 302 27.58 -21.60 -2.84
CA GLY A 302 28.59 -21.34 -1.81
C GLY A 302 29.85 -20.62 -2.35
N ARG A 303 30.33 -21.03 -3.54
CA ARG A 303 31.48 -20.34 -4.21
C ARG A 303 31.12 -18.91 -4.62
N ALA A 304 29.97 -18.73 -5.27
CA ALA A 304 29.51 -17.40 -5.71
C ALA A 304 29.23 -16.48 -4.51
N PHE A 305 28.63 -17.01 -3.45
CA PHE A 305 28.30 -16.32 -2.22
C PHE A 305 29.54 -15.81 -1.49
N ARG A 306 30.54 -16.70 -1.32
CA ARG A 306 31.84 -16.34 -0.69
C ARG A 306 32.59 -15.28 -1.49
N ALA A 307 32.55 -15.36 -2.83
CA ALA A 307 33.15 -14.35 -3.69
C ALA A 307 32.49 -12.97 -3.56
N GLN A 308 31.17 -12.92 -3.30
CA GLN A 308 30.40 -11.69 -3.20
C GLN A 308 30.45 -11.07 -1.80
N TYR A 309 30.30 -11.89 -0.75
CA TYR A 309 30.11 -11.42 0.62
C TYR A 309 31.32 -11.68 1.55
N SER A 310 32.39 -12.30 1.05
CA SER A 310 33.58 -12.68 1.83
C SER A 310 33.26 -13.56 3.07
N THR A 311 32.08 -14.20 3.07
CA THR A 311 31.60 -15.09 4.12
C THR A 311 30.88 -16.30 3.54
N THR A 312 30.62 -17.32 4.35
CA THR A 312 29.93 -18.52 3.86
C THR A 312 28.43 -18.47 4.17
N PRO A 313 27.58 -19.20 3.39
CA PRO A 313 26.17 -19.35 3.70
C PRO A 313 25.90 -19.86 5.14
N GLU A 314 26.73 -20.82 5.60
CA GLU A 314 26.62 -21.40 6.93
C GLU A 314 26.90 -20.36 8.03
N ALA A 315 27.92 -19.50 7.82
CA ALA A 315 28.26 -18.44 8.76
C ALA A 315 27.13 -17.41 8.90
N VAL A 316 26.49 -17.02 7.79
CA VAL A 316 25.32 -16.13 7.82
C VAL A 316 24.15 -16.75 8.57
N ARG A 317 23.92 -18.05 8.41
CA ARG A 317 22.86 -18.76 9.13
C ARG A 317 23.17 -18.86 10.64
N SER A 318 24.42 -19.15 11.02
CA SER A 318 24.84 -19.26 12.41
C SER A 318 24.70 -17.92 13.15
N CYS A 319 25.02 -16.80 12.52
CA CYS A 319 24.86 -15.47 13.11
C CYS A 319 23.40 -15.14 13.46
N ARG A 320 22.41 -15.75 12.81
CA ARG A 320 20.99 -15.60 13.14
C ARG A 320 20.68 -16.11 14.57
N PHE A 321 21.32 -17.19 14.99
CA PHE A 321 21.07 -17.81 16.31
C PHE A 321 21.89 -17.18 17.43
N ALA A 322 22.99 -16.49 17.12
CA ALA A 322 23.88 -15.91 18.11
C ALA A 322 23.50 -14.49 18.56
N GLY A 323 22.46 -13.85 17.98
CA GLY A 323 22.01 -12.50 18.37
C GLY A 323 23.01 -11.37 18.05
N GLU A 324 24.15 -11.66 17.48
CA GLU A 324 25.20 -10.69 17.13
C GLU A 324 25.07 -10.27 15.66
N LEU A 325 24.11 -9.39 15.39
CA LEU A 325 24.03 -8.69 14.11
C LEU A 325 24.91 -7.45 14.14
N ARG A 326 26.20 -7.60 13.88
CA ARG A 326 27.02 -6.48 13.39
C ARG A 326 26.56 -6.17 11.97
N ASP A 327 26.04 -4.99 11.82
CA ASP A 327 25.58 -4.40 10.56
C ASP A 327 26.77 -4.27 9.59
N HIS A 328 26.98 -5.27 8.74
CA HIS A 328 27.91 -5.19 7.60
C HIS A 328 27.20 -4.66 6.36
N GLY A 329 26.41 -3.61 6.53
CA GLY A 329 25.67 -2.90 5.48
C GLY A 329 26.35 -1.65 4.95
N ALA A 330 27.65 -1.46 5.20
CA ALA A 330 28.41 -0.33 4.68
C ALA A 330 29.69 -0.84 4.04
N LEU A 331 29.63 -1.26 2.78
CA LEU A 331 30.83 -1.43 1.96
C LEU A 331 30.55 -0.93 0.53
N HIS A 332 31.12 0.27 0.28
CA HIS A 332 31.58 0.93 -0.95
C HIS A 332 30.59 1.08 -2.12
#